data_63a4f6646a0eb4701d56708522319004
#
_entry.id   63a4f6646a0eb4701d56708522319004
#
_cell.length_a   1.000
_cell.length_b   1.000
_cell.length_c   1.000
_cell.angle_alpha   90.00
_cell.angle_beta   90.00
_cell.angle_gamma   90.00
#
_symmetry.space_group_name_H-M   'P 1'
#
loop_
_entity.id
_entity.type
_entity.pdbx_description
1 polymer ?
#
loop_
_entity_poly.entity_id
_entity_poly.type
_entity_poly.pdbx_seq_one_letter_code
_entity_poly.pdbx_strand_id
1 'polypeptide(L)'
;YVGNDLNALTNEVTKLCAFAGGGEITAEQVEKTVTKNMETTVFLLSNALVRGDYSKAYALLDLLMAQREEPYTILAVLSSAYIDMYRVRAAIEAGKTSMAPTEYGDYRGRDFRLKYAERDVRDLSIEMLRECLSLLLNCDLSIKLSGGENMDRIALEKLFAQLLYVAHRGSVA
;
A
#
# COMPACT_ATOMS: atom_id res chain seq x y z
N TYR A 1 7.40 -0.18 -10.37
CA TYR A 1 7.21 -1.62 -10.09
C TYR A 1 8.43 -2.24 -9.40
N VAL A 2 9.63 -1.87 -9.79
CA VAL A 2 10.88 -2.53 -9.36
C VAL A 2 11.65 -1.70 -8.31
N GLY A 3 11.24 -0.46 -8.05
CA GLY A 3 11.96 0.47 -7.19
C GLY A 3 13.26 0.97 -7.83
N ASN A 4 14.27 1.25 -6.99
CA ASN A 4 15.56 1.84 -7.39
C ASN A 4 16.71 0.79 -7.49
N ASP A 5 16.38 -0.50 -7.44
CA ASP A 5 17.38 -1.58 -7.59
C ASP A 5 17.72 -1.75 -9.07
N LEU A 6 18.95 -1.37 -9.43
CA LEU A 6 19.45 -1.44 -10.82
C LEU A 6 19.53 -2.87 -11.34
N ASN A 7 19.88 -3.85 -10.51
CA ASN A 7 19.96 -5.25 -10.92
C ASN A 7 18.55 -5.80 -11.18
N ALA A 8 17.62 -5.54 -10.29
CA ALA A 8 16.22 -5.92 -10.48
C ALA A 8 15.64 -5.24 -11.74
N LEU A 9 15.92 -3.94 -11.94
CA LEU A 9 15.49 -3.21 -13.14
C LEU A 9 16.06 -3.84 -14.42
N THR A 10 17.35 -4.15 -14.45
CA THR A 10 18.01 -4.78 -15.60
C THR A 10 17.39 -6.14 -15.92
N ASN A 11 17.10 -6.95 -14.90
CA ASN A 11 16.50 -8.26 -15.08
C ASN A 11 15.05 -8.14 -15.65
N GLU A 12 14.25 -7.20 -15.13
CA GLU A 12 12.89 -6.98 -15.63
C GLU A 12 12.88 -6.45 -17.06
N VAL A 13 13.79 -5.52 -17.41
CA VAL A 13 13.94 -5.03 -18.78
C VAL A 13 14.36 -6.17 -19.72
N THR A 14 15.30 -7.02 -19.31
CA THR A 14 15.72 -8.17 -20.09
C THR A 14 14.57 -9.14 -20.36
N LYS A 15 13.74 -9.43 -19.35
CA LYS A 15 12.53 -10.24 -19.53
C LYS A 15 11.54 -9.60 -20.49
N LEU A 16 11.32 -8.30 -20.39
CA LEU A 16 10.42 -7.55 -21.28
C LEU A 16 10.91 -7.58 -22.72
N CYS A 17 12.21 -7.37 -22.95
CA CYS A 17 12.79 -7.46 -24.30
C CYS A 17 12.60 -8.86 -24.91
N ALA A 18 12.85 -9.91 -24.10
CA ALA A 18 12.63 -11.28 -24.54
C ALA A 18 11.15 -11.57 -24.85
N PHE A 19 10.25 -11.06 -24.02
CA PHE A 19 8.79 -11.23 -24.20
C PHE A 19 8.28 -10.49 -25.44
N ALA A 20 8.82 -9.29 -25.73
CA ALA A 20 8.43 -8.49 -26.88
C ALA A 20 8.98 -9.02 -28.22
N GLY A 21 9.95 -9.98 -28.20
CA GLY A 21 10.50 -10.60 -29.40
C GLY A 21 11.10 -9.64 -30.40
N GLY A 22 11.66 -8.49 -29.93
CA GLY A 22 12.19 -7.42 -30.77
C GLY A 22 11.18 -6.39 -31.25
N GLY A 23 9.90 -6.50 -30.81
CA GLY A 23 8.86 -5.50 -31.05
C GLY A 23 8.81 -4.41 -30.00
N GLU A 24 7.81 -3.54 -30.08
CA GLU A 24 7.56 -2.48 -29.11
C GLU A 24 7.08 -3.08 -27.77
N ILE A 25 7.62 -2.58 -26.66
CA ILE A 25 7.18 -2.96 -25.31
C ILE A 25 5.97 -2.11 -24.94
N THR A 26 4.80 -2.75 -24.80
CA THR A 26 3.55 -2.08 -24.46
C THR A 26 3.34 -2.02 -22.93
N ALA A 27 2.53 -1.06 -22.46
CA ALA A 27 2.16 -0.96 -21.06
C ALA A 27 1.49 -2.26 -20.54
N GLU A 28 0.69 -2.93 -21.39
CA GLU A 28 0.05 -4.20 -21.04
C GLU A 28 1.08 -5.32 -20.82
N GLN A 29 2.12 -5.38 -21.63
CA GLN A 29 3.22 -6.34 -21.45
C GLN A 29 3.98 -6.07 -20.15
N VAL A 30 4.24 -4.80 -19.82
CA VAL A 30 4.85 -4.41 -18.54
C VAL A 30 3.99 -4.88 -17.37
N GLU A 31 2.68 -4.63 -17.39
CA GLU A 31 1.76 -5.07 -16.33
C GLU A 31 1.73 -6.58 -16.13
N LYS A 32 1.82 -7.36 -17.21
CA LYS A 32 1.78 -8.83 -17.18
C LYS A 32 3.12 -9.47 -16.78
N THR A 33 4.23 -8.85 -17.15
CA THR A 33 5.55 -9.51 -17.10
C THR A 33 6.39 -9.05 -15.92
N VAL A 34 6.27 -7.78 -15.52
CA VAL A 34 7.10 -7.20 -14.46
C VAL A 34 6.60 -7.62 -13.08
N THR A 35 7.49 -8.22 -12.31
CA THR A 35 7.21 -8.54 -10.92
C THR A 35 7.23 -7.26 -10.09
N LYS A 36 6.09 -6.92 -9.49
CA LYS A 36 6.00 -5.77 -8.59
C LYS A 36 6.70 -6.09 -7.28
N ASN A 37 7.52 -5.16 -6.81
CA ASN A 37 8.12 -5.31 -5.48
C ASN A 37 7.05 -5.21 -4.38
N MET A 38 7.38 -5.68 -3.19
CA MET A 38 6.48 -5.71 -2.04
C MET A 38 5.90 -4.32 -1.74
N GLU A 39 6.73 -3.28 -1.71
CA GLU A 39 6.29 -1.92 -1.41
C GLU A 39 5.23 -1.43 -2.42
N THR A 40 5.46 -1.63 -3.73
CA THR A 40 4.48 -1.29 -4.77
C THR A 40 3.18 -2.08 -4.59
N THR A 41 3.27 -3.37 -4.29
CA THR A 41 2.09 -4.23 -4.10
C THR A 41 1.29 -3.77 -2.88
N VAL A 42 1.95 -3.40 -1.78
CA VAL A 42 1.27 -2.87 -0.58
C VAL A 42 0.65 -1.49 -0.83
N PHE A 43 1.23 -0.63 -1.67
CA PHE A 43 0.57 0.61 -2.08
C PHE A 43 -0.69 0.37 -2.92
N LEU A 44 -0.67 -0.64 -3.80
CA LEU A 44 -1.88 -1.05 -4.53
C LEU A 44 -2.94 -1.63 -3.58
N LEU A 45 -2.51 -2.40 -2.59
CA LEU A 45 -3.37 -2.92 -1.53
C LEU A 45 -4.00 -1.80 -0.71
N SER A 46 -3.21 -0.82 -0.25
CA SER A 46 -3.71 0.36 0.46
C SER A 46 -4.78 1.09 -0.36
N ASN A 47 -4.54 1.31 -1.65
CA ASN A 47 -5.51 1.92 -2.54
C ASN A 47 -6.80 1.09 -2.69
N ALA A 48 -6.70 -0.23 -2.80
CA ALA A 48 -7.86 -1.12 -2.86
C ALA A 48 -8.69 -1.06 -1.56
N LEU A 49 -8.04 -1.06 -0.41
CA LEU A 49 -8.68 -0.93 0.91
C LEU A 49 -9.44 0.40 1.06
N VAL A 50 -8.81 1.51 0.68
CA VAL A 50 -9.43 2.85 0.74
C VAL A 50 -10.65 2.97 -0.19
N ARG A 51 -10.61 2.31 -1.35
CA ARG A 51 -11.71 2.32 -2.32
C ARG A 51 -12.81 1.29 -2.04
N GLY A 52 -12.66 0.48 -1.00
CA GLY A 52 -13.63 -0.58 -0.69
C GLY A 52 -13.61 -1.73 -1.71
N ASP A 53 -12.54 -1.91 -2.47
CA ASP A 53 -12.40 -3.00 -3.44
C ASP A 53 -11.93 -4.29 -2.75
N TYR A 54 -12.90 -5.03 -2.21
CA TYR A 54 -12.67 -6.27 -1.49
C TYR A 54 -11.90 -7.30 -2.31
N SER A 55 -12.36 -7.55 -3.54
CA SER A 55 -11.79 -8.59 -4.39
C SER A 55 -10.32 -8.32 -4.68
N LYS A 56 -9.99 -7.08 -4.99
CA LYS A 56 -8.61 -6.68 -5.27
C LYS A 56 -7.74 -6.68 -4.01
N ALA A 57 -8.27 -6.24 -2.87
CA ALA A 57 -7.51 -6.23 -1.62
C ALA A 57 -7.09 -7.64 -1.21
N TYR A 58 -8.00 -8.61 -1.24
CA TYR A 58 -7.68 -10.00 -0.90
C TYR A 58 -6.78 -10.67 -1.94
N ALA A 59 -6.98 -10.42 -3.23
CA ALA A 59 -6.08 -10.94 -4.28
C ALA A 59 -4.64 -10.42 -4.11
N LEU A 60 -4.47 -9.17 -3.69
CA LEU A 60 -3.14 -8.61 -3.41
C LEU A 60 -2.52 -9.19 -2.13
N LEU A 61 -3.33 -9.47 -1.10
CA LEU A 61 -2.85 -10.19 0.08
C LEU A 61 -2.36 -11.59 -0.28
N ASP A 62 -3.16 -12.35 -1.03
CA ASP A 62 -2.77 -13.69 -1.47
C ASP A 62 -1.48 -13.67 -2.31
N LEU A 63 -1.32 -12.65 -3.17
CA LEU A 63 -0.08 -12.46 -3.92
C LEU A 63 1.13 -12.22 -3.00
N LEU A 64 1.01 -11.34 -2.01
CA LEU A 64 2.07 -11.06 -1.03
C LEU A 64 2.44 -12.32 -0.24
N MET A 65 1.43 -13.06 0.22
CA MET A 65 1.65 -14.33 0.94
C MET A 65 2.29 -15.40 0.05
N ALA A 66 1.91 -15.50 -1.24
CA ALA A 66 2.53 -16.40 -2.20
C ALA A 66 4.00 -16.02 -2.49
N GLN A 67 4.34 -14.74 -2.40
CA GLN A 67 5.72 -14.22 -2.47
C GLN A 67 6.51 -14.47 -1.17
N ARG A 68 5.90 -15.09 -0.17
CA ARG A 68 6.48 -15.36 1.16
C ARG A 68 6.85 -14.08 1.92
N GLU A 69 6.12 -13.00 1.67
CA GLU A 69 6.28 -11.79 2.45
C GLU A 69 5.72 -11.99 3.87
N GLU A 70 6.50 -11.57 4.85
CA GLU A 70 6.13 -11.73 6.26
C GLU A 70 4.95 -10.80 6.64
N PRO A 71 3.93 -11.30 7.35
CA PRO A 71 2.75 -10.52 7.73
C PRO A 71 3.09 -9.21 8.44
N TYR A 72 4.07 -9.19 9.33
CA TYR A 72 4.50 -7.98 10.03
C TYR A 72 5.13 -6.95 9.09
N THR A 73 5.83 -7.41 8.04
CA THR A 73 6.44 -6.52 7.03
C THR A 73 5.35 -5.88 6.17
N ILE A 74 4.35 -6.65 5.74
CA ILE A 74 3.16 -6.15 5.04
C ILE A 74 2.47 -5.07 5.90
N LEU A 75 2.24 -5.37 7.18
CA LEU A 75 1.60 -4.44 8.11
C LEU A 75 2.42 -3.17 8.31
N ALA A 76 3.75 -3.26 8.42
CA ALA A 76 4.63 -2.10 8.60
C ALA A 76 4.56 -1.14 7.40
N VAL A 77 4.62 -1.68 6.17
CA VAL A 77 4.52 -0.87 4.94
C VAL A 77 3.11 -0.29 4.80
N LEU A 78 2.07 -1.06 5.09
CA LEU A 78 0.68 -0.60 5.06
C LEU A 78 0.45 0.53 6.09
N SER A 79 0.93 0.36 7.31
CA SER A 79 0.87 1.40 8.36
C SER A 79 1.57 2.68 7.93
N SER A 80 2.74 2.55 7.29
CA SER A 80 3.47 3.69 6.74
C SER A 80 2.66 4.44 5.68
N ALA A 81 1.93 3.73 4.81
CA ALA A 81 1.05 4.35 3.82
C ALA A 81 -0.11 5.12 4.47
N TYR A 82 -0.75 4.57 5.50
CA TYR A 82 -1.82 5.27 6.24
C TYR A 82 -1.29 6.46 7.06
N ILE A 83 -0.08 6.38 7.60
CA ILE A 83 0.58 7.54 8.24
C ILE A 83 0.81 8.66 7.22
N ASP A 84 1.25 8.34 6.02
CA ASP A 84 1.44 9.34 4.96
C ASP A 84 0.11 9.95 4.55
N MET A 85 -0.95 9.17 4.40
CA MET A 85 -2.31 9.67 4.16
C MET A 85 -2.78 10.61 5.27
N TYR A 86 -2.58 10.24 6.53
CA TYR A 86 -2.94 11.11 7.67
C TYR A 86 -2.18 12.44 7.64
N ARG A 87 -0.86 12.40 7.37
CA ARG A 87 -0.03 13.61 7.28
C ARG A 87 -0.45 14.52 6.13
N VAL A 88 -0.74 13.95 4.98
CA VAL A 88 -1.20 14.69 3.80
C VAL A 88 -2.58 15.32 4.08
N ARG A 89 -3.51 14.55 4.66
CA ARG A 89 -4.84 15.07 5.02
C ARG A 89 -4.75 16.22 6.01
N ALA A 90 -3.97 16.06 7.07
CA ALA A 90 -3.74 17.11 8.05
C ALA A 90 -3.11 18.37 7.46
N ALA A 91 -2.17 18.21 6.50
CA ALA A 91 -1.59 19.34 5.79
C ALA A 91 -2.63 20.08 4.95
N ILE A 92 -3.46 19.36 4.20
CA ILE A 92 -4.54 19.93 3.38
C ILE A 92 -5.55 20.69 4.26
N GLU A 93 -5.99 20.11 5.37
CA GLU A 93 -6.93 20.77 6.31
C GLU A 93 -6.32 22.01 6.97
N ALA A 94 -4.99 22.02 7.14
CA ALA A 94 -4.26 23.21 7.61
C ALA A 94 -3.99 24.27 6.50
N GLY A 95 -4.56 24.09 5.30
CA GLY A 95 -4.35 24.98 4.15
C GLY A 95 -2.95 24.91 3.54
N LYS A 96 -2.19 23.84 3.82
CA LYS A 96 -0.86 23.59 3.26
C LYS A 96 -0.93 22.67 2.04
N THR A 97 0.18 22.58 1.33
CA THR A 97 0.31 21.64 0.20
C THR A 97 0.41 20.19 0.68
N SER A 98 0.03 19.24 -0.16
CA SER A 98 0.19 17.80 0.09
C SER A 98 1.65 17.37 0.32
N MET A 99 2.60 18.21 -0.11
CA MET A 99 4.04 17.98 0.07
C MET A 99 4.60 18.55 1.39
N ALA A 100 3.82 19.27 2.18
CA ALA A 100 4.27 19.83 3.47
C ALA A 100 4.84 18.77 4.45
N PRO A 101 4.41 17.49 4.45
CA PRO A 101 5.04 16.47 5.28
C PRO A 101 6.55 16.28 5.05
N THR A 102 7.10 16.70 3.90
CA THR A 102 8.55 16.65 3.64
C THR A 102 9.35 17.53 4.60
N GLU A 103 8.73 18.53 5.23
CA GLU A 103 9.37 19.39 6.23
C GLU A 103 9.64 18.66 7.55
N TYR A 104 8.91 17.57 7.83
CA TYR A 104 8.93 16.87 9.13
C TYR A 104 9.40 15.42 9.04
N GLY A 105 9.48 14.86 7.84
CA GLY A 105 9.85 13.47 7.60
C GLY A 105 10.89 13.32 6.51
N ASP A 106 11.64 12.21 6.55
CA ASP A 106 12.62 11.90 5.49
C ASP A 106 11.92 11.22 4.31
N TYR A 107 11.57 12.04 3.32
CA TYR A 107 10.98 11.60 2.05
C TYR A 107 11.94 11.68 0.87
N ARG A 108 13.25 11.90 1.10
CA ARG A 108 14.26 12.00 0.04
C ARG A 108 14.27 10.74 -0.83
N GLY A 109 14.06 10.92 -2.13
CA GLY A 109 13.91 9.81 -3.09
C GLY A 109 12.63 8.99 -2.96
N ARG A 110 11.68 9.41 -2.10
CA ARG A 110 10.42 8.73 -1.82
C ARG A 110 9.20 9.66 -1.87
N ASP A 111 9.31 10.82 -2.51
CA ASP A 111 8.21 11.80 -2.64
C ASP A 111 6.98 11.19 -3.35
N PHE A 112 7.15 10.15 -4.15
CA PHE A 112 6.05 9.42 -4.77
C PHE A 112 5.04 8.87 -3.74
N ARG A 113 5.46 8.59 -2.50
CA ARG A 113 4.57 8.15 -1.41
C ARG A 113 3.53 9.22 -1.07
N LEU A 114 3.94 10.49 -1.00
CA LEU A 114 3.01 11.59 -0.74
C LEU A 114 2.05 11.82 -1.89
N LYS A 115 2.48 11.59 -3.15
CA LYS A 115 1.59 11.64 -4.32
C LYS A 115 0.54 10.53 -4.29
N TYR A 116 0.92 9.33 -3.87
CA TYR A 116 -0.05 8.24 -3.66
C TYR A 116 -1.01 8.57 -2.52
N ALA A 117 -0.49 9.05 -1.39
CA ALA A 117 -1.30 9.46 -0.26
C ALA A 117 -2.30 10.58 -0.65
N GLU A 118 -1.88 11.61 -1.39
CA GLU A 118 -2.75 12.69 -1.88
C GLU A 118 -3.91 12.18 -2.74
N ARG A 119 -3.63 11.21 -3.61
CA ARG A 119 -4.67 10.57 -4.43
C ARG A 119 -5.68 9.82 -3.57
N ASP A 120 -5.18 9.11 -2.54
CA ASP A 120 -5.97 8.16 -1.76
C ASP A 120 -6.75 8.83 -0.61
N VAL A 121 -6.35 10.05 -0.16
CA VAL A 121 -7.05 10.76 0.93
C VAL A 121 -8.30 11.55 0.50
N ARG A 122 -8.64 11.60 -0.78
CA ARG A 122 -9.69 12.50 -1.29
C ARG A 122 -11.01 12.30 -0.57
N ASP A 123 -11.39 11.05 -0.33
CA ASP A 123 -12.68 10.66 0.24
C ASP A 123 -12.56 10.23 1.72
N LEU A 124 -11.41 10.47 2.35
CA LEU A 124 -11.17 10.11 3.74
C LEU A 124 -11.09 11.34 4.65
N SER A 125 -11.88 11.37 5.70
CA SER A 125 -11.72 12.39 6.75
C SER A 125 -10.55 12.07 7.67
N ILE A 126 -10.11 13.07 8.44
CA ILE A 126 -9.02 12.88 9.41
C ILE A 126 -9.44 11.91 10.53
N GLU A 127 -10.73 11.90 10.90
CA GLU A 127 -11.31 11.00 11.89
C GLU A 127 -11.25 9.54 11.40
N MET A 128 -11.63 9.29 10.14
CA MET A 128 -11.53 7.97 9.51
C MET A 128 -10.09 7.47 9.49
N LEU A 129 -9.15 8.35 9.15
CA LEU A 129 -7.72 7.99 9.15
C LEU A 129 -7.21 7.69 10.55
N ARG A 130 -7.66 8.40 11.59
CA ARG A 130 -7.35 8.08 13.00
C ARG A 130 -7.90 6.71 13.40
N GLU A 131 -9.13 6.39 12.99
CA GLU A 131 -9.73 5.07 13.22
C GLU A 131 -8.89 3.98 12.51
N CYS A 132 -8.52 4.17 11.25
CA CYS A 132 -7.67 3.24 10.52
C CYS A 132 -6.30 3.02 11.20
N LEU A 133 -5.65 4.09 11.67
CA LEU A 133 -4.38 4.00 12.39
C LEU A 133 -4.52 3.24 13.71
N SER A 134 -5.65 3.39 14.42
CA SER A 134 -5.95 2.63 15.64
C SER A 134 -6.15 1.13 15.32
N LEU A 135 -6.82 0.80 14.22
CA LEU A 135 -6.99 -0.59 13.76
C LEU A 135 -5.64 -1.22 13.39
N LEU A 136 -4.77 -0.49 12.69
CA LEU A 136 -3.43 -0.93 12.34
C LEU A 136 -2.57 -1.19 13.59
N LEU A 137 -2.62 -0.31 14.58
CA LEU A 137 -1.94 -0.49 15.86
C LEU A 137 -2.44 -1.74 16.61
N ASN A 138 -3.76 -1.94 16.66
CA ASN A 138 -4.34 -3.13 17.30
C ASN A 138 -3.93 -4.43 16.59
N CYS A 139 -3.81 -4.40 15.27
CA CYS A 139 -3.31 -5.54 14.50
C CYS A 139 -1.83 -5.81 14.79
N ASP A 140 -0.99 -4.77 14.88
CA ASP A 140 0.44 -4.89 15.24
C ASP A 140 0.60 -5.55 16.61
N LEU A 141 -0.17 -5.10 17.60
CA LEU A 141 -0.19 -5.72 18.93
C LEU A 141 -0.66 -7.18 18.87
N SER A 142 -1.68 -7.48 18.09
CA SER A 142 -2.19 -8.85 17.93
C SER A 142 -1.13 -9.78 17.33
N ILE A 143 -0.44 -9.37 16.26
CA ILE A 143 0.63 -10.14 15.63
C ILE A 143 1.80 -10.36 16.60
N LYS A 144 2.20 -9.34 17.35
CA LYS A 144 3.28 -9.45 18.35
C LYS A 144 2.96 -10.37 19.53
N LEU A 145 1.69 -10.51 19.86
CA LEU A 145 1.20 -11.37 20.94
C LEU A 145 0.76 -12.76 20.45
N SER A 146 0.55 -12.93 19.14
CA SER A 146 0.17 -14.21 18.56
C SER A 146 1.40 -15.13 18.44
N GLY A 147 1.17 -16.41 18.58
CA GLY A 147 2.24 -17.42 18.61
C GLY A 147 2.41 -18.19 17.30
N GLY A 148 2.06 -17.65 16.11
CA GLY A 148 2.25 -18.42 14.87
C GLY A 148 1.70 -17.76 13.59
N GLU A 149 2.32 -18.11 12.45
CA GLU A 149 2.05 -17.55 11.12
C GLU A 149 0.58 -17.58 10.68
N ASN A 150 -0.15 -18.63 11.02
CA ASN A 150 -1.58 -18.74 10.70
C ASN A 150 -2.42 -17.68 11.44
N MET A 151 -2.06 -17.37 12.67
CA MET A 151 -2.75 -16.34 13.46
C MET A 151 -2.44 -14.95 12.93
N ASP A 152 -1.24 -14.73 12.42
CA ASP A 152 -0.81 -13.44 11.85
C ASP A 152 -1.57 -13.15 10.54
N ARG A 153 -1.77 -14.17 9.69
CA ARG A 153 -2.62 -14.05 8.51
C ARG A 153 -4.07 -13.70 8.88
N ILE A 154 -4.65 -14.39 9.85
CA ILE A 154 -6.02 -14.11 10.34
C ILE A 154 -6.12 -12.68 10.88
N ALA A 155 -5.09 -12.20 11.58
CA ALA A 155 -5.06 -10.83 12.08
C ALA A 155 -5.07 -9.80 10.94
N LEU A 156 -4.32 -10.03 9.85
CA LEU A 156 -4.34 -9.20 8.65
C LEU A 156 -5.70 -9.23 7.94
N GLU A 157 -6.29 -10.41 7.76
CA GLU A 157 -7.61 -10.55 7.13
C GLU A 157 -8.70 -9.81 7.92
N LYS A 158 -8.66 -9.92 9.25
CA LYS A 158 -9.54 -9.16 10.15
C LYS A 158 -9.33 -7.66 10.00
N LEU A 159 -8.07 -7.21 9.99
CA LEU A 159 -7.74 -5.79 9.77
C LEU A 159 -8.32 -5.30 8.43
N PHE A 160 -8.17 -6.07 7.36
CA PHE A 160 -8.68 -5.68 6.04
C PHE A 160 -10.19 -5.52 6.05
N ALA A 161 -10.93 -6.46 6.65
CA ALA A 161 -12.38 -6.35 6.79
C ALA A 161 -12.77 -5.06 7.56
N GLN A 162 -12.02 -4.71 8.60
CA GLN A 162 -12.26 -3.50 9.39
C GLN A 162 -11.94 -2.23 8.61
N LEU A 163 -10.81 -2.16 7.89
CA LEU A 163 -10.44 -1.01 7.06
C LEU A 163 -11.44 -0.79 5.92
N LEU A 164 -11.87 -1.87 5.26
CA LEU A 164 -12.90 -1.84 4.22
C LEU A 164 -14.25 -1.35 4.77
N TYR A 165 -14.61 -1.73 5.98
CA TYR A 165 -15.83 -1.23 6.65
C TYR A 165 -15.74 0.29 6.90
N VAL A 166 -14.58 0.80 7.37
CA VAL A 166 -14.37 2.25 7.56
C VAL A 166 -14.50 2.98 6.22
N ALA A 167 -13.86 2.47 5.16
CA ALA A 167 -13.93 3.06 3.83
C ALA A 167 -15.37 3.11 3.29
N HIS A 168 -16.13 2.01 3.44
CA HIS A 168 -17.54 1.94 2.99
C HIS A 168 -18.42 2.95 3.70
N ARG A 169 -18.25 3.11 5.00
CA ARG A 169 -19.02 4.07 5.82
C ARG A 169 -18.80 5.51 5.38
N GLY A 170 -17.58 5.84 4.92
CA GLY A 170 -17.26 7.17 4.40
C GLY A 170 -17.83 7.45 3.01
N SER A 171 -18.13 6.41 2.23
CA SER A 171 -18.71 6.57 0.88
C SER A 171 -20.21 6.83 0.89
N VAL A 172 -20.89 6.64 2.02
CA VAL A 172 -22.35 6.74 2.18
C VAL A 172 -22.76 8.04 2.88
N ALA A 173 -21.82 8.80 3.41
CA ALA A 173 -22.02 10.09 4.08
C ALA A 173 -21.76 11.26 3.13
#